data_063b4bc97f7176e73b2a1f455f1d584b
#
_entry.id   063b4bc97f7176e73b2a1f455f1d584b
#
_cell.length_a   1.000
_cell.length_b   1.000
_cell.length_c   1.000
_cell.angle_alpha   90.00
_cell.angle_beta   90.00
_cell.angle_gamma   90.00
#
_symmetry.space_group_name_H-M   'P 1'
#
loop_
_entity.id
_entity.type
_entity.pdbx_description
1 polymer ?
#
loop_
_entity_poly.entity_id
_entity_poly.type
_entity_poly.pdbx_seq_one_letter_code
_entity_poly.pdbx_strand_id
1 'polypeptide(L)'
;MDYDLKKIKALQKNVKDLCLHCDVTNKNSIAKAFNKICEIYGGIDILISNAGTAIGGSIAEVDDKVLRKSFEENFFSHQNCASEAIRIMKKQNINGCLLFNISKQSVNPGKNFGPYGLPKSALLSLCKQYAVDYGAYGIRSNGVNADRIRSGLLNDNMIKSRAKAREVSTDEYMKGNLLLNEVKADDVAKAFFHLAVSKKTTGAVLTVDGGNIAASLR
;
A
#
# COMPACT_ATOMS: atom_id res chain seq x y z
N MET A 1 4.89 -12.09 0.04
CA MET A 1 6.27 -11.75 0.44
C MET A 1 6.18 -10.84 1.67
N ASP A 2 7.01 -11.01 2.66
CA ASP A 2 7.06 -10.17 3.88
C ASP A 2 8.51 -10.12 4.38
N TYR A 3 8.84 -9.10 5.17
CA TYR A 3 10.13 -8.94 5.83
C TYR A 3 10.21 -9.75 7.14
N ASP A 4 9.09 -9.94 7.84
CA ASP A 4 9.03 -10.59 9.15
C ASP A 4 8.94 -12.12 9.02
N LEU A 5 10.05 -12.81 9.27
CA LEU A 5 10.14 -14.27 9.24
C LEU A 5 9.17 -14.99 10.18
N LYS A 6 8.81 -14.39 11.33
CA LYS A 6 7.83 -14.99 12.27
C LYS A 6 6.44 -14.95 11.67
N LYS A 7 6.04 -13.83 11.05
CA LYS A 7 4.76 -13.70 10.34
C LYS A 7 4.69 -14.63 9.14
N ILE A 8 5.77 -14.74 8.35
CA ILE A 8 5.85 -15.67 7.22
C ILE A 8 5.60 -17.11 7.69
N LYS A 9 6.30 -17.57 8.73
CA LYS A 9 6.11 -18.92 9.30
C LYS A 9 4.69 -19.15 9.84
N ALA A 10 4.08 -18.14 10.43
CA ALA A 10 2.69 -18.22 10.91
C ALA A 10 1.70 -18.32 9.75
N LEU A 11 1.90 -17.55 8.70
CA LEU A 11 1.07 -17.60 7.49
C LEU A 11 1.19 -18.94 6.75
N GLN A 12 2.39 -19.48 6.59
CA GLN A 12 2.63 -20.77 5.92
C GLN A 12 1.88 -21.95 6.54
N LYS A 13 1.52 -21.86 7.84
CA LYS A 13 0.69 -22.90 8.49
C LYS A 13 -0.77 -22.86 8.04
N ASN A 14 -1.24 -21.71 7.56
CA ASN A 14 -2.66 -21.45 7.28
C ASN A 14 -2.98 -21.28 5.79
N VAL A 15 -1.96 -21.12 4.95
CA VAL A 15 -2.14 -20.95 3.50
C VAL A 15 -1.28 -21.97 2.74
N LYS A 16 -1.80 -22.48 1.64
CA LYS A 16 -1.08 -23.38 0.74
C LYS A 16 -0.13 -22.62 -0.21
N ASP A 17 -0.18 -21.30 -0.17
CA ASP A 17 0.54 -20.43 -1.08
C ASP A 17 2.00 -20.26 -0.68
N LEU A 18 2.82 -19.90 -1.65
CA LEU A 18 4.25 -19.61 -1.45
C LEU A 18 4.43 -18.35 -0.60
N CYS A 19 5.08 -18.51 0.55
CA CYS A 19 5.48 -17.40 1.41
C CYS A 19 6.99 -17.21 1.35
N LEU A 20 7.44 -16.02 0.94
CA LEU A 20 8.84 -15.68 0.78
C LEU A 20 9.24 -14.51 1.69
N HIS A 21 10.44 -14.63 2.28
CA HIS A 21 11.09 -13.47 2.90
C HIS A 21 11.54 -12.50 1.80
N CYS A 22 11.17 -11.22 1.94
CA CYS A 22 11.58 -10.18 1.00
C CYS A 22 11.67 -8.83 1.71
N ASP A 23 12.86 -8.26 1.75
CA ASP A 23 13.06 -6.86 2.10
C ASP A 23 12.81 -6.01 0.84
N VAL A 24 11.67 -5.30 0.83
CA VAL A 24 11.23 -4.48 -0.31
C VAL A 24 12.04 -3.17 -0.48
N THR A 25 12.89 -2.83 0.48
CA THR A 25 13.85 -1.72 0.35
C THR A 25 15.15 -2.15 -0.34
N ASN A 26 15.35 -3.46 -0.49
CA ASN A 26 16.56 -4.06 -1.09
C ASN A 26 16.25 -4.67 -2.46
N LYS A 27 16.76 -4.07 -3.53
CA LYS A 27 16.54 -4.52 -4.91
C LYS A 27 16.98 -5.96 -5.16
N ASN A 28 18.08 -6.43 -4.54
CA ASN A 28 18.53 -7.81 -4.69
C ASN A 28 17.59 -8.79 -3.99
N SER A 29 17.01 -8.41 -2.84
CA SER A 29 15.99 -9.21 -2.16
C SER A 29 14.72 -9.33 -3.00
N ILE A 30 14.28 -8.23 -3.62
CA ILE A 30 13.15 -8.22 -4.55
C ILE A 30 13.42 -9.15 -5.74
N ALA A 31 14.56 -8.98 -6.43
CA ALA A 31 14.90 -9.79 -7.60
C ALA A 31 14.93 -11.29 -7.27
N LYS A 32 15.53 -11.69 -6.13
CA LYS A 32 15.52 -13.09 -5.67
C LYS A 32 14.11 -13.63 -5.43
N ALA A 33 13.26 -12.86 -4.76
CA ALA A 33 11.90 -13.27 -4.48
C ALA A 33 11.06 -13.41 -5.76
N PHE A 34 11.17 -12.46 -6.69
CA PHE A 34 10.46 -12.48 -7.96
C PHE A 34 10.95 -13.61 -8.89
N ASN A 35 12.27 -13.86 -8.95
CA ASN A 35 12.79 -15.00 -9.67
C ASN A 35 12.25 -16.32 -9.12
N LYS A 36 12.16 -16.46 -7.79
CA LYS A 36 11.60 -17.67 -7.16
C LYS A 36 10.10 -17.85 -7.49
N ILE A 37 9.33 -16.78 -7.57
CA ILE A 37 7.93 -16.81 -8.02
C ILE A 37 7.86 -17.28 -9.48
N CYS A 38 8.70 -16.72 -10.35
CA CYS A 38 8.73 -17.12 -11.77
C CYS A 38 9.15 -18.57 -11.97
N GLU A 39 10.09 -19.09 -11.17
CA GLU A 39 10.49 -20.50 -11.19
C GLU A 39 9.32 -21.44 -10.85
N ILE A 40 8.48 -21.05 -9.90
CA ILE A 40 7.40 -21.93 -9.39
C ILE A 40 6.12 -21.77 -10.20
N TYR A 41 5.75 -20.54 -10.56
CA TYR A 41 4.45 -20.21 -11.16
C TYR A 41 4.55 -19.78 -12.64
N GLY A 42 5.75 -19.71 -13.19
CA GLY A 42 5.98 -19.33 -14.59
C GLY A 42 6.01 -17.82 -14.83
N GLY A 43 5.55 -16.98 -13.89
CA GLY A 43 5.52 -15.53 -14.06
C GLY A 43 4.68 -14.79 -13.04
N ILE A 44 4.30 -13.55 -13.39
CA ILE A 44 3.51 -12.65 -12.54
C ILE A 44 2.48 -11.93 -13.40
N ASP A 45 1.20 -12.04 -13.04
CA ASP A 45 0.07 -11.35 -13.69
C ASP A 45 -0.37 -10.11 -12.91
N ILE A 46 -0.32 -10.19 -11.58
CA ILE A 46 -0.81 -9.14 -10.68
C ILE A 46 0.23 -8.90 -9.58
N LEU A 47 0.61 -7.65 -9.39
CA LEU A 47 1.35 -7.19 -8.23
C LEU A 47 0.42 -6.39 -7.31
N ILE A 48 0.27 -6.81 -6.05
CA ILE A 48 -0.32 -5.98 -4.99
C ILE A 48 0.81 -5.48 -4.10
N SER A 49 1.17 -4.21 -4.25
CA SER A 49 2.22 -3.55 -3.49
C SER A 49 1.63 -2.89 -2.25
N ASN A 50 1.79 -3.53 -1.08
CA ASN A 50 1.12 -3.17 0.17
C ASN A 50 2.08 -2.84 1.33
N ALA A 51 3.33 -3.28 1.28
CA ALA A 51 4.30 -3.07 2.36
C ALA A 51 4.52 -1.58 2.65
N GLY A 52 4.67 -1.23 3.94
CA GLY A 52 4.93 0.14 4.35
C GLY A 52 4.91 0.31 5.86
N THR A 53 5.34 1.48 6.32
CA THR A 53 5.40 1.84 7.74
C THR A 53 4.74 3.20 7.96
N ALA A 54 4.23 3.46 9.17
CA ALA A 54 3.66 4.76 9.52
C ALA A 54 4.58 5.51 10.47
N ILE A 55 5.20 6.57 9.99
CA ILE A 55 6.09 7.43 10.76
C ILE A 55 5.43 8.80 10.90
N GLY A 56 5.20 9.23 12.16
CA GLY A 56 4.71 10.56 12.47
C GLY A 56 5.84 11.56 12.72
N GLY A 57 5.51 12.84 12.68
CA GLY A 57 6.40 13.95 13.01
C GLY A 57 6.00 15.24 12.29
N SER A 58 6.35 16.37 12.88
CA SER A 58 6.30 17.68 12.22
C SER A 58 7.37 17.73 11.14
N ILE A 59 7.01 18.19 9.95
CA ILE A 59 7.92 18.07 8.79
C ILE A 59 9.17 18.93 8.91
N ALA A 60 9.10 20.05 9.63
CA ALA A 60 10.23 20.92 9.86
C ALA A 60 11.17 20.44 10.99
N GLU A 61 10.69 19.55 11.84
CA GLU A 61 11.39 19.09 13.06
C GLU A 61 11.86 17.64 12.97
N VAL A 62 11.32 16.87 12.01
CA VAL A 62 11.69 15.48 11.84
C VAL A 62 13.12 15.34 11.34
N ASP A 63 13.88 14.42 11.92
CA ASP A 63 15.23 14.09 11.47
C ASP A 63 15.24 13.67 9.99
N ASP A 64 16.20 14.20 9.22
CA ASP A 64 16.35 13.90 7.78
C ASP A 64 16.46 12.39 7.49
N LYS A 65 17.16 11.63 8.36
CA LYS A 65 17.27 10.17 8.22
C LYS A 65 15.92 9.47 8.36
N VAL A 66 15.07 9.98 9.26
CA VAL A 66 13.71 9.45 9.46
C VAL A 66 12.83 9.72 8.25
N LEU A 67 12.91 10.93 7.70
CA LEU A 67 12.18 11.30 6.48
C LEU A 67 12.64 10.45 5.29
N ARG A 68 13.95 10.34 5.04
CA ARG A 68 14.50 9.50 3.96
C ARG A 68 14.11 8.04 4.11
N LYS A 69 14.22 7.48 5.32
CA LYS A 69 13.77 6.11 5.60
C LYS A 69 12.29 5.92 5.27
N SER A 70 11.44 6.89 5.59
CA SER A 70 10.04 6.82 5.23
C SER A 70 9.80 6.81 3.72
N PHE A 71 10.58 7.56 2.94
CA PHE A 71 10.55 7.49 1.48
C PHE A 71 11.01 6.13 0.95
N GLU A 72 12.08 5.55 1.52
CA GLU A 72 12.53 4.20 1.15
C GLU A 72 11.44 3.15 1.38
N GLU A 73 10.78 3.19 2.54
CA GLU A 73 9.77 2.20 2.95
C GLU A 73 8.39 2.40 2.33
N ASN A 74 8.00 3.64 1.96
CA ASN A 74 6.64 3.96 1.52
C ASN A 74 6.53 4.48 0.08
N PHE A 75 7.66 4.66 -0.61
CA PHE A 75 7.69 5.07 -2.01
C PHE A 75 8.64 4.20 -2.84
N PHE A 76 9.96 4.21 -2.55
CA PHE A 76 10.94 3.47 -3.35
C PHE A 76 10.74 1.96 -3.30
N SER A 77 10.29 1.40 -2.18
CA SER A 77 9.91 -0.01 -2.08
C SER A 77 8.82 -0.40 -3.08
N HIS A 78 7.79 0.43 -3.22
CA HIS A 78 6.71 0.23 -4.19
C HIS A 78 7.22 0.38 -5.63
N GLN A 79 8.03 1.40 -5.89
CA GLN A 79 8.63 1.65 -7.19
C GLN A 79 9.54 0.50 -7.61
N ASN A 80 10.40 -0.01 -6.73
CA ASN A 80 11.30 -1.13 -7.01
C ASN A 80 10.53 -2.43 -7.32
N CYS A 81 9.51 -2.76 -6.52
CA CYS A 81 8.67 -3.93 -6.77
C CYS A 81 7.90 -3.81 -8.10
N ALA A 82 7.33 -2.65 -8.39
CA ALA A 82 6.60 -2.42 -9.62
C ALA A 82 7.50 -2.48 -10.86
N SER A 83 8.71 -1.92 -10.80
CA SER A 83 9.67 -1.98 -11.90
C SER A 83 10.06 -3.42 -12.22
N GLU A 84 10.29 -4.26 -11.20
CA GLU A 84 10.62 -5.67 -11.40
C GLU A 84 9.43 -6.45 -11.97
N ALA A 85 8.20 -6.21 -11.46
CA ALA A 85 6.99 -6.81 -12.00
C ALA A 85 6.77 -6.44 -13.48
N ILE A 86 6.92 -5.15 -13.84
CA ILE A 86 6.80 -4.68 -15.24
C ILE A 86 7.82 -5.37 -16.14
N ARG A 87 9.08 -5.52 -15.68
CA ARG A 87 10.13 -6.21 -16.44
C ARG A 87 9.72 -7.65 -16.79
N ILE A 88 9.09 -8.34 -15.83
CA ILE A 88 8.59 -9.71 -16.02
C ILE A 88 7.35 -9.72 -16.92
N MET A 89 6.35 -8.90 -16.64
CA MET A 89 5.10 -8.81 -17.41
C MET A 89 5.36 -8.49 -18.89
N LYS A 90 6.31 -7.59 -19.18
CA LYS A 90 6.71 -7.28 -20.57
C LYS A 90 7.36 -8.50 -21.27
N LYS A 91 8.19 -9.29 -20.57
CA LYS A 91 8.76 -10.51 -21.15
C LYS A 91 7.73 -11.60 -21.41
N GLN A 92 6.71 -11.67 -20.55
CA GLN A 92 5.59 -12.61 -20.71
C GLN A 92 4.70 -12.23 -21.89
N ASN A 93 4.75 -10.98 -22.35
CA ASN A 93 3.90 -10.43 -23.41
C ASN A 93 2.39 -10.66 -23.15
N ILE A 94 1.98 -10.51 -21.88
CA ILE A 94 0.61 -10.65 -21.42
C ILE A 94 0.15 -9.36 -20.73
N ASN A 95 -1.17 -9.21 -20.62
CA ASN A 95 -1.74 -8.12 -19.85
C ASN A 95 -1.41 -8.25 -18.36
N GLY A 96 -0.89 -7.20 -17.75
CA GLY A 96 -0.51 -7.15 -16.35
C GLY A 96 -1.37 -6.21 -15.51
N CYS A 97 -1.23 -6.29 -14.19
CA CYS A 97 -1.91 -5.39 -13.26
C CYS A 97 -1.03 -5.03 -12.07
N LEU A 98 -0.81 -3.73 -11.87
CA LEU A 98 -0.17 -3.16 -10.68
C LEU A 98 -1.24 -2.56 -9.78
N LEU A 99 -1.22 -2.91 -8.51
CA LEU A 99 -2.15 -2.41 -7.49
C LEU A 99 -1.37 -1.88 -6.29
N PHE A 100 -1.66 -0.66 -5.88
CA PHE A 100 -0.93 0.04 -4.82
C PHE A 100 -1.82 0.34 -3.63
N ASN A 101 -1.35 0.01 -2.42
CA ASN A 101 -1.97 0.47 -1.19
C ASN A 101 -1.49 1.90 -0.90
N ILE A 102 -2.32 2.85 -1.27
CA ILE A 102 -2.09 4.28 -1.07
C ILE A 102 -2.46 4.66 0.38
N SER A 103 -3.02 5.77 0.62
CA SER A 103 -3.56 6.19 1.92
C SER A 103 -4.33 7.50 1.75
N LYS A 104 -5.31 7.76 2.59
CA LYS A 104 -5.93 9.09 2.63
C LYS A 104 -4.91 10.22 2.85
N GLN A 105 -3.77 9.94 3.49
CA GLN A 105 -2.70 10.90 3.71
C GLN A 105 -2.06 11.41 2.40
N SER A 106 -2.28 10.71 1.30
CA SER A 106 -1.83 11.13 -0.04
C SER A 106 -2.62 12.31 -0.60
N VAL A 107 -3.86 12.50 -0.16
CA VAL A 107 -4.78 13.55 -0.65
C VAL A 107 -5.17 14.55 0.43
N ASN A 108 -5.19 14.14 1.69
CA ASN A 108 -5.55 14.99 2.81
C ASN A 108 -4.59 14.78 3.99
N PRO A 109 -3.52 15.58 4.08
CA PRO A 109 -2.48 15.42 5.09
C PRO A 109 -3.01 15.67 6.51
N GLY A 110 -2.66 14.79 7.43
CA GLY A 110 -2.94 14.96 8.86
C GLY A 110 -1.83 15.72 9.58
N LYS A 111 -2.18 16.47 10.62
CA LYS A 111 -1.21 17.16 11.50
C LYS A 111 -0.17 16.18 12.02
N ASN A 112 1.11 16.56 11.98
CA ASN A 112 2.26 15.78 12.44
C ASN A 112 2.35 14.39 11.79
N PHE A 113 2.01 14.30 10.49
CA PHE A 113 2.08 13.03 9.76
C PHE A 113 2.71 13.19 8.36
N GLY A 114 3.44 14.29 8.16
CA GLY A 114 4.15 14.60 6.91
C GLY A 114 5.14 13.53 6.47
N PRO A 115 5.98 12.95 7.35
CA PRO A 115 6.91 11.90 6.96
C PRO A 115 6.25 10.68 6.30
N TYR A 116 5.02 10.33 6.69
CA TYR A 116 4.24 9.29 6.04
C TYR A 116 3.43 9.80 4.83
N GLY A 117 2.82 10.97 4.96
CA GLY A 117 1.92 11.53 3.93
C GLY A 117 2.63 11.84 2.62
N LEU A 118 3.82 12.46 2.68
CA LEU A 118 4.59 12.87 1.51
C LEU A 118 4.96 11.69 0.59
N PRO A 119 5.58 10.59 1.06
CA PRO A 119 5.84 9.44 0.20
C PRO A 119 4.55 8.78 -0.31
N LYS A 120 3.44 8.81 0.44
CA LYS A 120 2.14 8.30 -0.05
C LYS A 120 1.53 9.20 -1.13
N SER A 121 1.75 10.52 -1.09
CA SER A 121 1.38 11.43 -2.19
C SER A 121 2.20 11.15 -3.45
N ALA A 122 3.50 10.93 -3.29
CA ALA A 122 4.37 10.50 -4.38
C ALA A 122 3.92 9.14 -4.95
N LEU A 123 3.52 8.19 -4.11
CA LEU A 123 3.00 6.88 -4.52
C LEU A 123 1.69 7.00 -5.33
N LEU A 124 0.78 7.91 -4.94
CA LEU A 124 -0.43 8.20 -5.70
C LEU A 124 -0.10 8.68 -7.12
N SER A 125 0.86 9.59 -7.23
CA SER A 125 1.35 10.09 -8.53
C SER A 125 2.02 8.98 -9.34
N LEU A 126 2.87 8.16 -8.70
CA LEU A 126 3.53 7.01 -9.33
C LEU A 126 2.52 6.00 -9.90
N CYS A 127 1.47 5.70 -9.16
CA CYS A 127 0.38 4.82 -9.62
C CYS A 127 -0.24 5.30 -10.94
N LYS A 128 -0.52 6.60 -11.05
CA LYS A 128 -1.05 7.23 -12.26
C LYS A 128 -0.02 7.25 -13.39
N GLN A 129 1.24 7.53 -13.06
CA GLN A 129 2.33 7.55 -14.05
C GLN A 129 2.52 6.16 -14.68
N TYR A 130 2.48 5.09 -13.91
CA TYR A 130 2.54 3.73 -14.46
C TYR A 130 1.36 3.41 -15.39
N ALA A 131 0.17 3.93 -15.12
CA ALA A 131 -0.97 3.75 -16.02
C ALA A 131 -0.72 4.40 -17.39
N VAL A 132 -0.12 5.60 -17.40
CA VAL A 132 0.24 6.34 -18.62
C VAL A 132 1.36 5.63 -19.38
N ASP A 133 2.45 5.27 -18.68
CA ASP A 133 3.67 4.76 -19.32
C ASP A 133 3.51 3.33 -19.86
N TYR A 134 2.67 2.52 -19.21
CA TYR A 134 2.59 1.09 -19.50
C TYR A 134 1.23 0.58 -20.00
N GLY A 135 0.24 1.46 -20.12
CA GLY A 135 -1.07 1.11 -20.64
C GLY A 135 -1.02 0.53 -22.07
N ALA A 136 -0.15 1.07 -22.93
CA ALA A 136 0.06 0.56 -24.28
C ALA A 136 0.63 -0.89 -24.33
N TYR A 137 1.24 -1.35 -23.24
CA TYR A 137 1.72 -2.74 -23.09
C TYR A 137 0.65 -3.65 -22.45
N GLY A 138 -0.59 -3.19 -22.28
CA GLY A 138 -1.63 -3.93 -21.61
C GLY A 138 -1.44 -4.04 -20.08
N ILE A 139 -0.52 -3.27 -19.49
CA ILE A 139 -0.27 -3.27 -18.05
C ILE A 139 -1.08 -2.14 -17.42
N ARG A 140 -2.04 -2.51 -16.57
CA ARG A 140 -2.89 -1.57 -15.83
C ARG A 140 -2.23 -1.19 -14.49
N SER A 141 -2.49 0.01 -14.02
CA SER A 141 -2.01 0.48 -12.71
C SER A 141 -3.13 1.21 -11.99
N ASN A 142 -3.50 0.73 -10.81
CA ASN A 142 -4.57 1.28 -9.99
C ASN A 142 -4.18 1.29 -8.51
N GLY A 143 -4.91 2.05 -7.70
CA GLY A 143 -4.65 2.16 -6.27
C GLY A 143 -5.91 1.99 -5.42
N VAL A 144 -5.68 1.63 -4.16
CA VAL A 144 -6.71 1.69 -3.11
C VAL A 144 -6.27 2.73 -2.08
N ASN A 145 -7.15 3.68 -1.81
CA ASN A 145 -6.98 4.72 -0.82
C ASN A 145 -7.79 4.35 0.43
N ALA A 146 -7.11 3.82 1.46
CA ALA A 146 -7.77 3.38 2.69
C ALA A 146 -7.47 4.32 3.87
N ASP A 147 -8.36 4.33 4.87
CA ASP A 147 -8.17 5.04 6.14
C ASP A 147 -8.52 4.18 7.34
N ARG A 148 -7.75 4.31 8.42
CA ARG A 148 -7.98 3.74 9.75
C ARG A 148 -8.25 2.23 9.78
N ILE A 149 -7.42 1.46 9.12
CA ILE A 149 -7.50 -0.01 9.15
C ILE A 149 -6.67 -0.56 10.30
N ARG A 150 -7.27 -1.33 11.21
CA ARG A 150 -6.53 -2.07 12.26
C ARG A 150 -5.54 -3.02 11.61
N SER A 151 -4.28 -2.87 11.95
CA SER A 151 -3.18 -3.62 11.33
C SER A 151 -1.91 -3.50 12.16
N GLY A 152 -0.82 -4.12 11.72
CA GLY A 152 0.48 -3.88 12.33
C GLY A 152 0.95 -2.41 12.22
N LEU A 153 0.45 -1.68 11.23
CA LEU A 153 0.74 -0.27 11.01
C LEU A 153 -0.10 0.63 11.92
N LEU A 154 -1.40 0.39 12.04
CA LEU A 154 -2.32 1.10 12.94
C LEU A 154 -2.69 0.17 14.08
N ASN A 155 -1.79 0.02 15.05
CA ASN A 155 -1.98 -0.80 16.22
C ASN A 155 -2.76 -0.08 17.33
N ASP A 156 -3.16 -0.81 18.39
CA ASP A 156 -4.00 -0.27 19.46
C ASP A 156 -3.35 0.92 20.20
N ASN A 157 -2.02 0.93 20.38
CA ASN A 157 -1.33 2.06 21.01
C ASN A 157 -1.43 3.33 20.15
N MET A 158 -1.27 3.20 18.85
CA MET A 158 -1.44 4.31 17.91
C MET A 158 -2.89 4.79 17.86
N ILE A 159 -3.86 3.86 17.87
CA ILE A 159 -5.30 4.20 17.93
C ILE A 159 -5.61 5.00 19.17
N LYS A 160 -5.19 4.52 20.36
CA LYS A 160 -5.36 5.25 21.64
C LYS A 160 -4.75 6.64 21.63
N SER A 161 -3.51 6.76 21.17
CA SER A 161 -2.82 8.06 21.06
C SER A 161 -3.55 9.04 20.16
N ARG A 162 -4.04 8.56 19.00
CA ARG A 162 -4.75 9.40 18.03
C ARG A 162 -6.16 9.77 18.46
N ALA A 163 -6.87 8.87 19.15
CA ALA A 163 -8.16 9.13 19.76
C ALA A 163 -8.04 10.21 20.85
N LYS A 164 -7.06 10.06 21.75
CA LYS A 164 -6.76 11.05 22.79
C LYS A 164 -6.42 12.44 22.21
N ALA A 165 -5.62 12.50 21.18
CA ALA A 165 -5.25 13.77 20.51
C ALA A 165 -6.43 14.46 19.80
N ARG A 166 -7.58 13.80 19.67
CA ARG A 166 -8.84 14.32 19.12
C ARG A 166 -9.97 14.40 20.15
N GLU A 167 -9.66 14.10 21.41
CA GLU A 167 -10.61 14.13 22.53
C GLU A 167 -11.84 13.25 22.28
N VAL A 168 -11.65 12.09 21.64
CA VAL A 168 -12.70 11.11 21.36
C VAL A 168 -12.31 9.73 21.88
N SER A 169 -13.28 8.84 22.05
CA SER A 169 -13.02 7.42 22.35
C SER A 169 -12.34 6.70 21.17
N THR A 170 -11.72 5.56 21.43
CA THR A 170 -11.12 4.73 20.38
C THR A 170 -12.16 4.21 19.37
N ASP A 171 -13.38 3.95 19.83
CA ASP A 171 -14.50 3.53 18.98
C ASP A 171 -14.96 4.67 18.06
N GLU A 172 -15.19 5.84 18.60
CA GLU A 172 -15.51 7.04 17.81
C GLU A 172 -14.41 7.40 16.82
N TYR A 173 -13.13 7.26 17.23
CA TYR A 173 -12.01 7.46 16.32
C TYR A 173 -12.05 6.50 15.13
N MET A 174 -12.29 5.21 15.36
CA MET A 174 -12.31 4.20 14.30
C MET A 174 -13.56 4.28 13.42
N LYS A 175 -14.70 4.71 13.98
CA LYS A 175 -15.97 4.89 13.29
C LYS A 175 -16.22 6.31 12.77
N GLY A 176 -15.26 7.22 12.87
CA GLY A 176 -15.37 8.62 12.46
C GLY A 176 -15.43 8.81 10.95
N ASN A 177 -16.46 8.26 10.32
CA ASN A 177 -16.78 8.34 8.89
C ASN A 177 -18.30 8.46 8.71
N LEU A 178 -18.80 8.70 7.48
CA LEU A 178 -20.22 8.89 7.20
C LEU A 178 -21.07 7.66 7.49
N LEU A 179 -20.51 6.46 7.36
CA LEU A 179 -21.22 5.20 7.64
C LEU A 179 -21.26 4.87 9.14
N LEU A 180 -20.57 5.64 10.00
CA LEU A 180 -20.43 5.41 11.43
C LEU A 180 -20.01 3.97 11.76
N ASN A 181 -19.18 3.40 10.91
CA ASN A 181 -18.75 2.01 11.00
C ASN A 181 -17.24 1.86 10.76
N GLU A 182 -16.63 0.91 11.44
CA GLU A 182 -15.20 0.62 11.27
C GLU A 182 -14.94 -0.04 9.91
N VAL A 183 -13.99 0.49 9.14
CA VAL A 183 -13.51 -0.12 7.91
C VAL A 183 -12.50 -1.21 8.25
N LYS A 184 -12.69 -2.40 7.70
CA LYS A 184 -11.87 -3.57 7.98
C LYS A 184 -10.91 -3.89 6.83
N ALA A 185 -9.89 -4.69 7.12
CA ALA A 185 -8.94 -5.16 6.10
C ALA A 185 -9.62 -5.91 4.95
N ASP A 186 -10.70 -6.65 5.24
CA ASP A 186 -11.50 -7.36 4.25
C ASP A 186 -12.18 -6.41 3.23
N ASP A 187 -12.63 -5.23 3.67
CA ASP A 187 -13.23 -4.22 2.78
C ASP A 187 -12.18 -3.69 1.79
N VAL A 188 -10.96 -3.48 2.27
CA VAL A 188 -9.81 -3.08 1.43
C VAL A 188 -9.41 -4.21 0.46
N ALA A 189 -9.41 -5.46 0.93
CA ALA A 189 -9.11 -6.62 0.10
C ALA A 189 -10.12 -6.79 -1.04
N LYS A 190 -11.41 -6.59 -0.78
CA LYS A 190 -12.48 -6.59 -1.82
C LYS A 190 -12.25 -5.52 -2.88
N ALA A 191 -11.79 -4.33 -2.48
CA ALA A 191 -11.44 -3.26 -3.42
C ALA A 191 -10.26 -3.65 -4.31
N PHE A 192 -9.22 -4.25 -3.76
CA PHE A 192 -8.10 -4.79 -4.54
C PHE A 192 -8.55 -5.87 -5.50
N PHE A 193 -9.38 -6.81 -5.05
CA PHE A 193 -9.93 -7.86 -5.90
C PHE A 193 -10.74 -7.27 -7.07
N HIS A 194 -11.61 -6.30 -6.80
CA HIS A 194 -12.38 -5.62 -7.83
C HIS A 194 -11.47 -4.99 -8.89
N LEU A 195 -10.43 -4.25 -8.48
CA LEU A 195 -9.48 -3.62 -9.39
C LEU A 195 -8.63 -4.66 -10.17
N ALA A 196 -8.32 -5.79 -9.54
CA ALA A 196 -7.59 -6.87 -10.20
C ALA A 196 -8.37 -7.44 -11.39
N VAL A 197 -9.69 -7.69 -11.24
CA VAL A 197 -10.54 -8.28 -12.27
C VAL A 197 -11.12 -7.26 -13.26
N SER A 198 -11.08 -5.97 -12.98
CA SER A 198 -11.63 -4.88 -13.81
C SER A 198 -10.72 -4.56 -14.98
N LYS A 199 -10.81 -5.34 -16.06
CA LYS A 199 -9.87 -5.31 -17.22
C LYS A 199 -9.81 -3.99 -17.98
N LYS A 200 -10.77 -3.10 -17.82
CA LYS A 200 -10.85 -1.79 -18.53
C LYS A 200 -10.61 -0.59 -17.61
N THR A 201 -10.10 -0.83 -16.38
CA THR A 201 -9.82 0.21 -15.40
C THR A 201 -8.31 0.36 -15.20
N THR A 202 -7.77 1.56 -15.46
CA THR A 202 -6.38 1.93 -15.20
C THR A 202 -6.30 3.41 -14.80
N GLY A 203 -5.32 3.80 -14.01
CA GLY A 203 -5.16 5.14 -13.45
C GLY A 203 -6.18 5.50 -12.37
N ALA A 204 -7.05 4.56 -11.99
CA ALA A 204 -8.09 4.77 -10.99
C ALA A 204 -7.57 4.57 -9.56
N VAL A 205 -8.16 5.32 -8.64
CA VAL A 205 -7.95 5.14 -7.20
C VAL A 205 -9.30 4.95 -6.52
N LEU A 206 -9.52 3.77 -5.96
CA LEU A 206 -10.74 3.43 -5.24
C LEU A 206 -10.56 3.76 -3.76
N THR A 207 -11.44 4.62 -3.23
CA THR A 207 -11.41 5.01 -1.81
C THR A 207 -12.26 4.05 -0.97
N VAL A 208 -11.67 3.56 0.12
CA VAL A 208 -12.30 2.66 1.10
C VAL A 208 -12.06 3.23 2.50
N ASP A 209 -12.93 4.13 2.93
CA ASP A 209 -12.78 4.88 4.19
C ASP A 209 -14.12 5.14 4.92
N GLY A 210 -15.20 4.52 4.45
CA GLY A 210 -16.55 4.72 4.98
C GLY A 210 -17.11 6.14 4.74
N GLY A 211 -16.53 6.90 3.80
CA GLY A 211 -16.87 8.31 3.60
C GLY A 211 -16.25 9.21 4.68
N ASN A 212 -14.96 9.05 4.98
CA ASN A 212 -14.27 9.92 5.92
C ASN A 212 -14.19 11.36 5.35
N ILE A 213 -14.96 12.29 5.94
CA ILE A 213 -15.01 13.69 5.51
C ILE A 213 -13.63 14.36 5.50
N ALA A 214 -12.75 13.96 6.41
CA ALA A 214 -11.37 14.44 6.43
C ALA A 214 -10.51 13.95 5.25
N ALA A 215 -10.99 13.00 4.46
CA ALA A 215 -10.35 12.51 3.24
C ALA A 215 -10.91 13.13 1.95
N SER A 216 -11.96 13.96 2.04
CA SER A 216 -12.48 14.69 0.87
C SER A 216 -11.46 15.74 0.40
N LEU A 217 -11.35 15.88 -0.91
CA LEU A 217 -10.57 16.97 -1.52
C LEU A 217 -11.19 18.32 -1.11
N ARG A 218 -10.37 19.20 -0.60
CA ARG A 218 -10.74 20.59 -0.29
C ARG A 218 -10.25 21.50 -1.40
#